data_24df499d1085a1c99c28f44c8bcb5204
#
_entry.id   24df499d1085a1c99c28f44c8bcb5204
#
_cell.length_a   1.000
_cell.length_b   1.000
_cell.length_c   1.000
_cell.angle_alpha   90.00
_cell.angle_beta   90.00
_cell.angle_gamma   90.00
#
_symmetry.space_group_name_H-M   'P 1'
#
loop_
_entity.id
_entity.type
_entity.pdbx_description
1 polymer ?
#
loop_
_entity_poly.entity_id
_entity_poly.type
_entity_poly.pdbx_seq_one_letter_code
_entity_poly.pdbx_strand_id
1 'polypeptide(L)'
;MYIEGKWIMVNRLFMIIGTGSGQREDFTREARDAIARAGLVLSTERLSANLAGAAKVRTCPFGKLAENALSSTAARVAILVSGDTGFFSAAKSLRQKLTEHGEVQTICGLTSMQLLCAKLGTPFDDVVWLSLHGRKGSLLGAVSYNRRVFALTGGEQNAQQLCRTLVEAGLGHLRVSRGENLGASNEQILTGTAAELAEKPCGDLAVLLVENEQPGECCLPVRDSDMERGSVPMTKQEARWAAVNLLDLRRVPSEAFYASV
;
A
#
# COMPACT_ATOMS: atom_id res chain seq x y z
N MET A 1 -21.55 0.96 31.87
CA MET A 1 -22.65 1.60 32.67
C MET A 1 -22.89 0.75 33.89
N TYR A 2 -22.85 1.30 35.08
CA TYR A 2 -23.05 0.60 36.34
C TYR A 2 -24.54 0.68 36.69
N ILE A 3 -25.24 -0.44 36.63
CA ILE A 3 -26.67 -0.53 36.98
C ILE A 3 -26.84 -1.73 37.93
N GLU A 4 -27.50 -1.54 39.06
CA GLU A 4 -27.85 -2.53 40.09
C GLU A 4 -26.68 -3.46 40.48
N GLY A 5 -25.50 -2.88 40.78
CA GLY A 5 -24.35 -3.64 41.28
C GLY A 5 -23.62 -4.51 40.24
N LYS A 6 -23.97 -4.39 38.95
CA LYS A 6 -23.29 -5.09 37.85
C LYS A 6 -22.74 -4.10 36.83
N TRP A 7 -21.51 -4.34 36.39
CA TRP A 7 -20.96 -3.70 35.20
C TRP A 7 -21.64 -4.31 33.97
N ILE A 8 -22.59 -3.58 33.37
CA ILE A 8 -23.09 -3.96 32.04
C ILE A 8 -21.98 -3.54 31.07
N MET A 9 -21.27 -4.52 30.57
CA MET A 9 -20.38 -4.34 29.41
C MET A 9 -21.29 -3.93 28.24
N VAL A 10 -21.35 -2.65 27.94
CA VAL A 10 -21.97 -2.22 26.67
C VAL A 10 -21.10 -2.85 25.58
N ASN A 11 -21.66 -3.84 24.89
CA ASN A 11 -20.94 -4.53 23.81
C ASN A 11 -20.74 -3.52 22.67
N ARG A 12 -19.59 -2.82 22.69
CA ARG A 12 -19.26 -1.79 21.70
C ARG A 12 -18.77 -2.48 20.44
N LEU A 13 -19.25 -2.02 19.30
CA LEU A 13 -18.83 -2.50 17.99
C LEU A 13 -18.07 -1.38 17.26
N PHE A 14 -16.80 -1.66 16.95
CA PHE A 14 -15.95 -0.83 16.12
C PHE A 14 -15.88 -1.44 14.72
N MET A 15 -16.36 -0.73 13.71
CA MET A 15 -16.35 -1.17 12.32
C MET A 15 -15.27 -0.39 11.57
N ILE A 16 -14.16 -1.04 11.19
CA ILE A 16 -13.12 -0.44 10.37
C ILE A 16 -13.50 -0.73 8.90
N ILE A 17 -13.76 0.33 8.15
CA ILE A 17 -14.39 0.25 6.84
C ILE A 17 -13.45 0.77 5.75
N GLY A 18 -13.11 -0.09 4.80
CA GLY A 18 -12.43 0.31 3.57
C GLY A 18 -13.39 1.06 2.64
N THR A 19 -12.96 2.23 2.19
CA THR A 19 -13.79 3.14 1.38
C THR A 19 -13.38 3.21 -0.09
N GLY A 20 -12.54 2.30 -0.55
CA GLY A 20 -12.05 2.34 -1.93
C GLY A 20 -11.31 3.64 -2.24
N SER A 21 -11.65 4.30 -3.32
CA SER A 21 -11.13 5.63 -3.69
C SER A 21 -11.52 6.72 -2.68
N GLY A 22 -12.51 6.47 -1.86
CA GLY A 22 -13.18 7.44 -1.00
C GLY A 22 -14.44 8.03 -1.64
N GLN A 23 -14.71 7.76 -2.91
CA GLN A 23 -15.97 8.14 -3.56
C GLN A 23 -17.09 7.21 -3.11
N ARG A 24 -18.27 7.76 -2.92
CA ARG A 24 -19.43 7.01 -2.38
C ARG A 24 -19.86 5.84 -3.28
N GLU A 25 -19.64 5.96 -4.57
CA GLU A 25 -19.93 4.97 -5.59
C GLU A 25 -19.07 3.70 -5.41
N ASP A 26 -17.83 3.86 -4.92
CA ASP A 26 -16.88 2.77 -4.69
C ASP A 26 -17.08 2.05 -3.35
N PHE A 27 -18.01 2.52 -2.52
CA PHE A 27 -18.31 1.84 -1.26
C PHE A 27 -19.05 0.53 -1.54
N THR A 28 -18.59 -0.55 -0.95
CA THR A 28 -19.33 -1.82 -0.97
C THR A 28 -20.72 -1.63 -0.33
N ARG A 29 -21.66 -2.51 -0.66
CA ARG A 29 -22.99 -2.49 -0.03
C ARG A 29 -22.86 -2.62 1.49
N GLU A 30 -22.00 -3.55 1.95
CA GLU A 30 -21.76 -3.75 3.37
C GLU A 30 -21.20 -2.49 4.06
N ALA A 31 -20.26 -1.78 3.41
CA ALA A 31 -19.73 -0.53 3.91
C ALA A 31 -20.82 0.53 4.07
N ARG A 32 -21.67 0.72 3.08
CA ARG A 32 -22.81 1.65 3.14
C ARG A 32 -23.77 1.33 4.27
N ASP A 33 -24.14 0.04 4.40
CA ASP A 33 -25.04 -0.43 5.43
C ASP A 33 -24.45 -0.25 6.84
N ALA A 34 -23.14 -0.50 7.00
CA ALA A 34 -22.44 -0.31 8.27
C ALA A 34 -22.37 1.17 8.67
N ILE A 35 -22.06 2.05 7.73
CA ILE A 35 -22.05 3.51 7.94
C ILE A 35 -23.44 4.00 8.34
N ALA A 36 -24.49 3.53 7.67
CA ALA A 36 -25.87 3.91 7.97
C ALA A 36 -26.29 3.52 9.39
N ARG A 37 -25.85 2.34 9.88
CA ARG A 37 -26.16 1.81 11.23
C ARG A 37 -25.25 2.35 12.34
N ALA A 38 -24.18 3.05 12.00
CA ALA A 38 -23.28 3.62 12.99
C ALA A 38 -23.92 4.78 13.77
N GLY A 39 -23.64 4.86 15.08
CA GLY A 39 -23.96 6.00 15.91
C GLY A 39 -22.95 7.15 15.78
N LEU A 40 -21.72 6.81 15.39
CA LEU A 40 -20.64 7.76 15.10
C LEU A 40 -19.84 7.23 13.90
N VAL A 41 -19.52 8.12 12.96
CA VAL A 41 -18.61 7.84 11.84
C VAL A 41 -17.37 8.72 11.98
N LEU A 42 -16.21 8.11 12.08
CA LEU A 42 -14.92 8.79 12.16
C LEU A 42 -14.22 8.72 10.82
N SER A 43 -13.74 9.83 10.35
CA SER A 43 -13.13 9.97 9.03
C SER A 43 -12.00 10.99 9.05
N THR A 44 -11.07 10.88 8.10
CA THR A 44 -10.14 11.96 7.79
C THR A 44 -10.83 13.00 6.90
N GLU A 45 -10.27 14.22 6.82
CA GLU A 45 -10.84 15.31 6.03
C GLU A 45 -11.10 14.90 4.58
N ARG A 46 -10.13 14.26 3.94
CA ARG A 46 -10.24 13.80 2.56
C ARG A 46 -11.42 12.85 2.31
N LEU A 47 -11.67 11.92 3.25
CA LEU A 47 -12.77 10.96 3.09
C LEU A 47 -14.11 11.55 3.52
N SER A 48 -14.13 12.50 4.45
CA SER A 48 -15.37 13.14 4.93
C SER A 48 -16.00 14.05 3.89
N ALA A 49 -15.20 14.64 3.00
CA ALA A 49 -15.71 15.51 1.93
C ALA A 49 -16.81 14.84 1.09
N ASN A 50 -16.72 13.53 0.87
CA ASN A 50 -17.68 12.74 0.11
C ASN A 50 -18.88 12.21 0.93
N LEU A 51 -18.91 12.52 2.23
CA LEU A 51 -19.96 12.15 3.18
C LEU A 51 -20.74 13.37 3.68
N ALA A 52 -20.65 14.51 2.98
CA ALA A 52 -21.24 15.77 3.38
C ALA A 52 -22.74 15.65 3.69
N GLY A 53 -23.17 16.23 4.83
CA GLY A 53 -24.57 16.26 5.27
C GLY A 53 -24.98 15.16 6.26
N ALA A 54 -24.12 14.20 6.58
CA ALA A 54 -24.43 13.20 7.59
C ALA A 54 -24.07 13.72 9.02
N ALA A 55 -25.05 14.04 9.83
CA ALA A 55 -24.89 14.57 11.20
C ALA A 55 -24.04 13.72 12.16
N LYS A 56 -23.70 12.49 11.74
CA LYS A 56 -22.93 11.51 12.53
C LYS A 56 -21.44 11.48 12.18
N VAL A 57 -20.98 12.27 11.19
CA VAL A 57 -19.60 12.26 10.73
C VAL A 57 -18.76 13.24 11.54
N ARG A 58 -17.71 12.73 12.16
CA ARG A 58 -16.70 13.54 12.85
C ARG A 58 -15.37 13.38 12.11
N THR A 59 -14.85 14.49 11.65
CA THR A 59 -13.53 14.54 11.01
C THR A 59 -12.44 14.71 12.05
N CYS A 60 -11.35 13.94 11.93
CA CYS A 60 -10.17 14.10 12.76
C CYS A 60 -8.91 13.61 12.00
N PRO A 61 -7.72 14.04 12.43
CA PRO A 61 -6.47 13.53 11.88
C PRO A 61 -6.39 12.01 12.05
N PHE A 62 -5.75 11.35 11.10
CA PHE A 62 -5.61 9.89 11.07
C PHE A 62 -5.11 9.31 12.41
N GLY A 63 -4.06 9.90 13.00
CA GLY A 63 -3.49 9.46 14.28
C GLY A 63 -4.43 9.53 15.48
N LYS A 64 -5.54 10.28 15.36
CA LYS A 64 -6.55 10.47 16.40
C LYS A 64 -7.81 9.61 16.23
N LEU A 65 -7.91 8.82 15.17
CA LEU A 65 -9.10 7.99 14.90
C LEU A 65 -9.41 7.02 16.05
N ALA A 66 -8.41 6.27 16.54
CA ALA A 66 -8.60 5.31 17.64
C ALA A 66 -8.99 6.02 18.94
N GLU A 67 -8.32 7.13 19.30
CA GLU A 67 -8.60 7.92 20.52
C GLU A 67 -10.04 8.46 20.48
N ASN A 68 -10.46 9.04 19.35
CA ASN A 68 -11.83 9.52 19.17
C ASN A 68 -12.87 8.39 19.18
N ALA A 69 -12.51 7.20 18.67
CA ALA A 69 -13.38 6.06 18.76
C ALA A 69 -13.57 5.62 20.21
N LEU A 70 -12.50 5.55 20.99
CA LEU A 70 -12.51 5.11 22.38
C LEU A 70 -13.23 6.12 23.31
N SER A 71 -13.05 7.41 23.09
CA SER A 71 -13.69 8.47 23.88
C SER A 71 -15.20 8.64 23.58
N SER A 72 -15.70 8.05 22.51
CA SER A 72 -17.12 8.10 22.14
C SER A 72 -17.98 7.22 23.05
N THR A 73 -19.21 7.64 23.32
CA THR A 73 -20.24 6.83 23.99
C THR A 73 -21.10 6.00 23.04
N ALA A 74 -20.88 6.12 21.72
CA ALA A 74 -21.65 5.40 20.72
C ALA A 74 -21.42 3.88 20.82
N ALA A 75 -22.51 3.10 20.80
CA ALA A 75 -22.45 1.65 20.84
C ALA A 75 -21.85 1.07 19.52
N ARG A 76 -22.05 1.76 18.40
CA ARG A 76 -21.51 1.39 17.07
C ARG A 76 -20.73 2.55 16.50
N VAL A 77 -19.44 2.34 16.27
CA VAL A 77 -18.53 3.35 15.71
C VAL A 77 -17.96 2.84 14.39
N ALA A 78 -18.23 3.56 13.31
CA ALA A 78 -17.59 3.31 12.01
C ALA A 78 -16.32 4.16 11.90
N ILE A 79 -15.22 3.56 11.46
CA ILE A 79 -13.93 4.21 11.26
C ILE A 79 -13.53 4.00 9.80
N LEU A 80 -13.48 5.07 9.04
CA LEU A 80 -13.22 4.99 7.61
C LEU A 80 -11.73 5.04 7.32
N VAL A 81 -11.28 4.12 6.47
CA VAL A 81 -9.90 4.07 5.96
C VAL A 81 -9.94 4.04 4.43
N SER A 82 -8.93 4.63 3.80
CA SER A 82 -8.79 4.63 2.34
C SER A 82 -8.46 3.23 1.82
N GLY A 83 -8.89 2.93 0.62
CA GLY A 83 -8.63 1.66 -0.03
C GLY A 83 -9.36 0.49 0.65
N ASP A 84 -8.67 -0.63 0.73
CA ASP A 84 -9.12 -1.85 1.40
C ASP A 84 -8.48 -2.01 2.79
N THR A 85 -9.17 -2.67 3.70
CA THR A 85 -8.70 -2.88 5.08
C THR A 85 -7.52 -3.86 5.20
N GLY A 86 -7.33 -4.73 4.20
CA GLY A 86 -6.26 -5.74 4.17
C GLY A 86 -5.06 -5.35 3.31
N PHE A 87 -5.16 -4.29 2.47
CA PHE A 87 -4.12 -3.93 1.52
C PHE A 87 -3.32 -2.71 2.00
N PHE A 88 -2.17 -2.96 2.63
CA PHE A 88 -1.28 -1.92 3.21
C PHE A 88 -2.00 -0.88 4.08
N SER A 89 -3.08 -1.28 4.68
CA SER A 89 -4.00 -0.41 5.40
C SER A 89 -3.57 -0.19 6.85
N ALA A 90 -3.92 0.95 7.37
CA ALA A 90 -3.85 1.25 8.79
C ALA A 90 -4.86 0.47 9.64
N ALA A 91 -5.79 -0.26 9.04
CA ALA A 91 -6.78 -1.08 9.75
C ALA A 91 -6.14 -2.05 10.75
N LYS A 92 -4.95 -2.60 10.44
CA LYS A 92 -4.19 -3.47 11.35
C LYS A 92 -3.88 -2.77 12.68
N SER A 93 -3.35 -1.56 12.64
CA SER A 93 -3.01 -0.77 13.83
C SER A 93 -4.27 -0.33 14.60
N LEU A 94 -5.32 0.08 13.88
CA LEU A 94 -6.60 0.43 14.51
C LEU A 94 -7.22 -0.78 15.21
N ARG A 95 -7.24 -1.95 14.56
CA ARG A 95 -7.73 -3.19 15.14
C ARG A 95 -7.02 -3.53 16.45
N GLN A 96 -5.68 -3.49 16.46
CA GLN A 96 -4.89 -3.76 17.67
C GLN A 96 -5.28 -2.87 18.85
N LYS A 97 -5.48 -1.57 18.59
CA LYS A 97 -5.85 -0.59 19.63
C LYS A 97 -7.28 -0.72 20.16
N LEU A 98 -8.19 -1.25 19.33
CA LEU A 98 -9.62 -1.28 19.66
C LEU A 98 -10.10 -2.61 20.23
N THR A 99 -9.40 -3.72 19.95
CA THR A 99 -9.83 -5.08 20.32
C THR A 99 -9.99 -5.26 21.85
N GLU A 100 -9.22 -4.56 22.66
CA GLU A 100 -9.32 -4.61 24.13
C GLU A 100 -10.55 -3.86 24.67
N HIS A 101 -11.22 -3.05 23.83
CA HIS A 101 -12.29 -2.14 24.22
C HIS A 101 -13.66 -2.49 23.63
N GLY A 102 -13.75 -3.55 22.86
CA GLY A 102 -15.00 -4.03 22.26
C GLY A 102 -14.79 -4.95 21.07
N GLU A 103 -15.86 -5.35 20.44
CA GLU A 103 -15.85 -6.13 19.22
C GLU A 103 -15.33 -5.28 18.05
N VAL A 104 -14.42 -5.83 17.22
CA VAL A 104 -13.87 -5.14 16.06
C VAL A 104 -14.17 -5.93 14.79
N GLN A 105 -14.96 -5.34 13.92
CA GLN A 105 -15.26 -5.86 12.59
C GLN A 105 -14.47 -5.07 11.54
N THR A 106 -13.93 -5.75 10.52
CA THR A 106 -13.32 -5.12 9.35
C THR A 106 -14.17 -5.38 8.13
N ILE A 107 -14.41 -4.33 7.35
CA ILE A 107 -15.21 -4.38 6.12
C ILE A 107 -14.31 -3.98 4.96
N CYS A 108 -14.27 -4.81 3.92
CA CYS A 108 -13.40 -4.60 2.76
C CYS A 108 -13.82 -3.39 1.92
N GLY A 109 -12.86 -2.87 1.15
CA GLY A 109 -13.06 -1.85 0.13
C GLY A 109 -12.29 -2.21 -1.14
N LEU A 110 -12.37 -1.38 -2.17
CA LEU A 110 -11.58 -1.54 -3.39
C LEU A 110 -10.15 -1.04 -3.16
N THR A 111 -9.16 -1.81 -3.57
CA THR A 111 -7.76 -1.36 -3.55
C THR A 111 -7.47 -0.43 -4.72
N SER A 112 -6.49 0.47 -4.57
CA SER A 112 -6.02 1.30 -5.70
C SER A 112 -5.41 0.45 -6.84
N MET A 113 -4.89 -0.74 -6.53
CA MET A 113 -4.44 -1.70 -7.53
C MET A 113 -5.61 -2.21 -8.39
N GLN A 114 -6.70 -2.65 -7.75
CA GLN A 114 -7.90 -3.09 -8.48
C GLN A 114 -8.45 -1.98 -9.36
N LEU A 115 -8.54 -0.74 -8.82
CA LEU A 115 -9.01 0.41 -9.58
C LEU A 115 -8.13 0.71 -10.80
N LEU A 116 -6.80 0.75 -10.61
CA LEU A 116 -5.88 1.01 -11.71
C LEU A 116 -5.93 -0.10 -12.76
N CYS A 117 -5.81 -1.36 -12.34
CA CYS A 117 -5.79 -2.50 -13.27
C CYS A 117 -7.11 -2.64 -14.04
N ALA A 118 -8.26 -2.40 -13.42
CA ALA A 118 -9.55 -2.39 -14.10
C ALA A 118 -9.62 -1.32 -15.21
N LYS A 119 -9.09 -0.11 -14.93
CA LYS A 119 -9.06 0.98 -15.92
C LYS A 119 -8.05 0.75 -17.04
N LEU A 120 -6.98 0.01 -16.75
CA LEU A 120 -6.01 -0.43 -17.77
C LEU A 120 -6.48 -1.67 -18.55
N GLY A 121 -7.57 -2.32 -18.14
CA GLY A 121 -8.04 -3.56 -18.74
C GLY A 121 -7.06 -4.73 -18.59
N THR A 122 -6.29 -4.76 -17.46
CA THR A 122 -5.26 -5.77 -17.22
C THR A 122 -5.54 -6.57 -15.94
N PRO A 123 -5.28 -7.90 -15.91
CA PRO A 123 -5.34 -8.69 -14.69
C PRO A 123 -4.24 -8.27 -13.70
N PHE A 124 -4.34 -8.72 -12.45
CA PHE A 124 -3.35 -8.40 -11.40
C PHE A 124 -2.95 -9.61 -10.54
N ASP A 125 -3.26 -10.80 -10.99
CA ASP A 125 -2.95 -12.08 -10.33
C ASP A 125 -1.44 -12.40 -10.29
N ASP A 126 -0.68 -11.83 -11.23
CA ASP A 126 0.78 -11.97 -11.34
C ASP A 126 1.56 -10.74 -10.84
N VAL A 127 0.88 -9.77 -10.23
CA VAL A 127 1.50 -8.51 -9.79
C VAL A 127 2.09 -8.63 -8.40
N VAL A 128 3.37 -8.28 -8.26
CA VAL A 128 4.02 -8.12 -6.95
C VAL A 128 3.67 -6.75 -6.35
N TRP A 129 3.35 -6.73 -5.08
CA TRP A 129 2.86 -5.54 -4.38
C TRP A 129 3.94 -4.93 -3.50
N LEU A 130 4.14 -3.64 -3.65
CA LEU A 130 5.10 -2.87 -2.88
C LEU A 130 4.42 -1.64 -2.27
N SER A 131 4.73 -1.32 -1.02
CA SER A 131 4.29 -0.07 -0.42
C SER A 131 5.50 0.76 0.00
N LEU A 132 5.64 1.91 -0.64
CA LEU A 132 6.65 2.92 -0.34
C LEU A 132 6.05 4.12 0.41
N HIS A 133 4.75 4.06 0.67
CA HIS A 133 4.05 5.09 1.45
C HIS A 133 4.36 4.95 2.94
N GLY A 134 5.26 5.80 3.45
CA GLY A 134 5.69 5.78 4.84
C GLY A 134 6.43 4.51 5.27
N ARG A 135 6.99 3.76 4.32
CA ARG A 135 7.77 2.53 4.55
C ARG A 135 9.06 2.56 3.75
N LYS A 136 10.06 1.88 4.27
CA LYS A 136 11.29 1.61 3.53
C LYS A 136 11.05 0.45 2.57
N GLY A 137 11.60 0.56 1.38
CA GLY A 137 11.52 -0.46 0.33
C GLY A 137 12.20 0.04 -0.93
N SER A 138 12.45 -0.84 -1.89
CA SER A 138 13.08 -0.50 -3.15
C SER A 138 12.22 -0.94 -4.32
N LEU A 139 11.74 0.04 -5.09
CA LEU A 139 11.09 -0.24 -6.36
C LEU A 139 12.08 -0.90 -7.33
N LEU A 140 13.31 -0.40 -7.38
CA LEU A 140 14.36 -0.91 -8.25
C LEU A 140 14.56 -2.42 -8.05
N GLY A 141 14.72 -2.87 -6.79
CA GLY A 141 14.86 -4.29 -6.52
C GLY A 141 13.63 -5.11 -6.89
N ALA A 142 12.45 -4.60 -6.62
CA ALA A 142 11.23 -5.31 -7.00
C ALA A 142 11.11 -5.48 -8.52
N VAL A 143 11.32 -4.43 -9.32
CA VAL A 143 11.18 -4.50 -10.78
C VAL A 143 12.32 -5.24 -11.46
N SER A 144 13.51 -5.33 -10.84
CA SER A 144 14.63 -6.08 -11.41
C SER A 144 14.35 -7.57 -11.50
N TYR A 145 13.51 -8.11 -10.62
CA TYR A 145 13.27 -9.56 -10.51
C TYR A 145 11.81 -9.97 -10.72
N ASN A 146 10.94 -9.05 -11.08
CA ASN A 146 9.53 -9.34 -11.28
C ASN A 146 9.00 -8.67 -12.55
N ARG A 147 8.15 -9.39 -13.26
CA ARG A 147 7.56 -8.90 -14.52
C ARG A 147 6.62 -7.72 -14.30
N ARG A 148 5.88 -7.72 -13.20
CA ARG A 148 4.89 -6.69 -12.92
C ARG A 148 4.93 -6.33 -11.43
N VAL A 149 5.11 -5.04 -11.15
CA VAL A 149 5.18 -4.52 -9.79
C VAL A 149 4.22 -3.36 -9.64
N PHE A 150 3.30 -3.48 -8.67
CA PHE A 150 2.45 -2.37 -8.25
C PHE A 150 3.04 -1.71 -7.01
N ALA A 151 3.21 -0.39 -7.06
CA ALA A 151 3.77 0.39 -5.97
C ALA A 151 2.79 1.47 -5.47
N LEU A 152 2.50 1.44 -4.16
CA LEU A 152 1.93 2.58 -3.45
C LEU A 152 3.05 3.59 -3.20
N THR A 153 2.85 4.82 -3.64
CA THR A 153 3.83 5.91 -3.55
C THR A 153 3.45 6.92 -2.47
N GLY A 154 4.38 7.77 -2.05
CA GLY A 154 4.09 8.86 -1.12
C GLY A 154 5.33 9.55 -0.55
N GLY A 155 5.18 10.79 -0.13
CA GLY A 155 6.27 11.59 0.43
C GLY A 155 7.43 11.76 -0.54
N GLU A 156 8.66 11.52 -0.06
CA GLU A 156 9.87 11.60 -0.87
C GLU A 156 9.92 10.54 -1.98
N GLN A 157 9.21 9.42 -1.81
CA GLN A 157 9.08 8.35 -2.80
C GLN A 157 7.77 8.51 -3.59
N ASN A 158 7.54 9.71 -4.11
CA ASN A 158 6.43 9.97 -5.02
C ASN A 158 6.65 9.31 -6.39
N ALA A 159 5.57 9.21 -7.18
CA ALA A 159 5.61 8.48 -8.44
C ALA A 159 6.62 9.02 -9.44
N GLN A 160 6.82 10.34 -9.52
CA GLN A 160 7.81 10.97 -10.39
C GLN A 160 9.24 10.62 -9.95
N GLN A 161 9.54 10.71 -8.66
CA GLN A 161 10.87 10.40 -8.14
C GLN A 161 11.22 8.92 -8.34
N LEU A 162 10.25 8.02 -8.19
CA LEU A 162 10.46 6.60 -8.47
C LEU A 162 10.77 6.34 -9.94
N CYS A 163 10.12 7.05 -10.87
CA CYS A 163 10.47 6.97 -12.29
C CYS A 163 11.89 7.48 -12.56
N ARG A 164 12.33 8.56 -11.90
CA ARG A 164 13.72 9.06 -11.98
C ARG A 164 14.72 8.02 -11.48
N THR A 165 14.43 7.37 -10.36
CA THR A 165 15.26 6.29 -9.81
C THR A 165 15.42 5.14 -10.82
N LEU A 166 14.35 4.77 -11.54
CA LEU A 166 14.44 3.77 -12.61
C LEU A 166 15.32 4.25 -13.77
N VAL A 167 15.23 5.51 -14.17
CA VAL A 167 16.08 6.10 -15.22
C VAL A 167 17.56 6.09 -14.82
N GLU A 168 17.86 6.53 -13.61
CA GLU A 168 19.23 6.56 -13.06
C GLU A 168 19.87 5.16 -13.01
N ALA A 169 19.03 4.11 -12.81
CA ALA A 169 19.46 2.72 -12.81
C ALA A 169 19.51 2.07 -14.22
N GLY A 170 19.32 2.83 -15.29
CA GLY A 170 19.31 2.30 -16.67
C GLY A 170 17.99 1.60 -17.05
N LEU A 171 16.97 1.64 -16.22
CA LEU A 171 15.65 1.03 -16.44
C LEU A 171 14.60 2.04 -16.95
N GLY A 172 15.05 3.14 -17.53
CA GLY A 172 14.19 4.19 -18.08
C GLY A 172 13.26 3.74 -19.21
N HIS A 173 13.57 2.62 -19.87
CA HIS A 173 12.78 2.01 -20.95
C HIS A 173 11.57 1.22 -20.44
N LEU A 174 11.49 0.88 -19.16
CA LEU A 174 10.39 0.09 -18.61
C LEU A 174 9.06 0.80 -18.79
N ARG A 175 8.03 0.04 -19.13
CA ARG A 175 6.66 0.54 -19.22
C ARG A 175 6.12 0.82 -17.82
N VAL A 176 5.54 2.00 -17.64
CA VAL A 176 4.95 2.44 -16.38
C VAL A 176 3.55 2.98 -16.66
N SER A 177 2.58 2.52 -15.89
CA SER A 177 1.25 3.11 -15.80
C SER A 177 1.10 3.80 -14.45
N ARG A 178 0.85 5.10 -14.46
CA ARG A 178 0.65 5.94 -13.28
C ARG A 178 -0.82 6.30 -13.14
N GLY A 179 -1.44 5.93 -12.02
CA GLY A 179 -2.79 6.34 -11.65
C GLY A 179 -2.75 7.41 -10.57
N GLU A 180 -3.37 8.55 -10.81
CA GLU A 180 -3.47 9.66 -9.86
C GLU A 180 -4.93 9.91 -9.51
N ASN A 181 -5.21 10.16 -8.23
CA ASN A 181 -6.54 10.47 -7.72
C ASN A 181 -7.63 9.50 -8.20
N LEU A 182 -7.29 8.20 -8.23
CA LEU A 182 -8.18 7.15 -8.76
C LEU A 182 -9.58 7.24 -8.15
N GLY A 183 -10.60 7.23 -9.02
CA GLY A 183 -12.02 7.35 -8.67
C GLY A 183 -12.49 8.78 -8.43
N ALA A 184 -11.63 9.78 -8.31
CA ALA A 184 -12.02 11.17 -8.12
C ALA A 184 -12.31 11.87 -9.47
N SER A 185 -12.97 13.03 -9.41
CA SER A 185 -13.30 13.83 -10.62
C SER A 185 -12.06 14.35 -11.37
N ASN A 186 -10.92 14.44 -10.68
CA ASN A 186 -9.62 14.82 -11.23
C ASN A 186 -8.67 13.61 -11.41
N GLU A 187 -9.26 12.43 -11.61
CA GLU A 187 -8.50 11.22 -11.92
C GLU A 187 -7.69 11.40 -13.20
N GLN A 188 -6.42 10.94 -13.14
CA GLN A 188 -5.56 10.88 -14.32
C GLN A 188 -4.88 9.52 -14.38
N ILE A 189 -4.81 8.94 -15.57
CA ILE A 189 -4.06 7.73 -15.85
C ILE A 189 -3.12 8.02 -17.02
N LEU A 190 -1.83 7.90 -16.77
CA LEU A 190 -0.79 8.10 -17.76
C LEU A 190 0.00 6.81 -17.94
N THR A 191 0.20 6.39 -19.16
CA THR A 191 1.05 5.25 -19.52
C THR A 191 2.16 5.72 -20.46
N GLY A 192 3.36 5.23 -20.23
CA GLY A 192 4.54 5.56 -21.01
C GLY A 192 5.76 4.81 -20.47
N THR A 193 6.94 5.21 -20.88
CA THR A 193 8.19 4.73 -20.30
C THR A 193 8.48 5.43 -18.97
N ALA A 194 9.31 4.80 -18.12
CA ALA A 194 9.76 5.44 -16.89
C ALA A 194 10.46 6.78 -17.19
N ALA A 195 11.22 6.87 -18.30
CA ALA A 195 11.86 8.11 -18.73
C ALA A 195 10.85 9.21 -19.06
N GLU A 196 9.79 8.89 -19.80
CA GLU A 196 8.74 9.86 -20.13
C GLU A 196 7.97 10.35 -18.89
N LEU A 197 7.69 9.45 -17.93
CA LEU A 197 6.95 9.79 -16.73
C LEU A 197 7.81 10.49 -15.66
N ALA A 198 9.12 10.32 -15.70
CA ALA A 198 10.07 11.05 -14.85
C ALA A 198 10.02 12.56 -15.09
N GLU A 199 9.72 12.99 -16.32
CA GLU A 199 9.62 14.41 -16.71
C GLU A 199 8.23 15.01 -16.44
N LYS A 200 7.23 14.18 -16.19
CA LYS A 200 5.85 14.65 -15.96
C LYS A 200 5.60 14.84 -14.47
N PRO A 201 5.19 16.06 -14.04
CA PRO A 201 4.82 16.27 -12.65
C PRO A 201 3.72 15.30 -12.23
N CYS A 202 3.67 14.98 -10.93
CA CYS A 202 2.63 14.12 -10.38
C CYS A 202 2.06 14.70 -9.08
N GLY A 203 0.80 14.36 -8.80
CA GLY A 203 0.17 14.65 -7.51
C GLY A 203 0.65 13.74 -6.40
N ASP A 204 0.31 14.10 -5.15
CA ASP A 204 0.71 13.34 -3.96
C ASP A 204 0.00 11.98 -3.86
N LEU A 205 -1.20 11.87 -4.42
CA LEU A 205 -2.00 10.65 -4.37
C LEU A 205 -1.87 9.88 -5.69
N ALA A 206 -0.76 9.18 -5.83
CA ALA A 206 -0.44 8.42 -7.03
C ALA A 206 -0.05 6.98 -6.70
N VAL A 207 -0.20 6.10 -7.68
CA VAL A 207 0.25 4.71 -7.66
C VAL A 207 0.89 4.37 -8.99
N LEU A 208 1.80 3.39 -8.99
CA LEU A 208 2.49 2.92 -10.19
C LEU A 208 2.22 1.43 -10.43
N LEU A 209 2.04 1.06 -11.68
CA LEU A 209 2.22 -0.30 -12.18
C LEU A 209 3.40 -0.26 -13.14
N VAL A 210 4.48 -0.98 -12.81
CA VAL A 210 5.70 -1.08 -13.61
C VAL A 210 5.76 -2.47 -14.23
N GLU A 211 6.04 -2.53 -15.53
CA GLU A 211 6.12 -3.76 -16.30
C GLU A 211 7.55 -3.94 -16.85
N ASN A 212 8.17 -5.06 -16.51
CA ASN A 212 9.49 -5.47 -16.97
C ASN A 212 9.35 -6.78 -17.74
N GLU A 213 9.50 -6.74 -19.05
CA GLU A 213 9.37 -7.94 -19.89
C GLU A 213 10.55 -8.91 -19.74
N GLN A 214 11.69 -8.41 -19.24
CA GLN A 214 12.93 -9.18 -19.06
C GLN A 214 13.46 -9.06 -17.63
N PRO A 215 12.71 -9.53 -16.62
CA PRO A 215 13.20 -9.53 -15.26
C PRO A 215 14.39 -10.47 -15.12
N GLY A 216 15.34 -10.10 -14.25
CA GLY A 216 16.44 -10.97 -13.87
C GLY A 216 15.95 -12.23 -13.16
N GLU A 217 16.68 -13.31 -13.28
CA GLU A 217 16.38 -14.53 -12.53
C GLU A 217 17.00 -14.45 -11.12
N CYS A 218 16.15 -14.38 -10.12
CA CYS A 218 16.53 -14.18 -8.71
C CYS A 218 17.42 -15.31 -8.11
N CYS A 219 17.64 -16.40 -8.83
CA CYS A 219 18.23 -17.62 -8.27
C CYS A 219 19.37 -18.23 -9.12
N LEU A 220 19.84 -17.58 -10.16
CA LEU A 220 21.01 -18.07 -10.87
C LEU A 220 22.28 -17.72 -10.07
N PRO A 221 23.06 -18.73 -9.66
CA PRO A 221 24.33 -18.45 -9.01
C PRO A 221 25.24 -17.74 -10.03
N VAL A 222 25.80 -16.59 -9.63
CA VAL A 222 26.74 -15.82 -10.45
C VAL A 222 27.93 -16.71 -10.82
N ARG A 223 28.14 -16.92 -12.12
CA ARG A 223 29.22 -17.75 -12.65
C ARG A 223 30.50 -16.94 -12.78
N ASP A 224 31.62 -17.65 -12.86
CA ASP A 224 32.92 -17.02 -13.13
C ASP A 224 32.93 -16.25 -14.45
N SER A 225 32.14 -16.70 -15.46
CA SER A 225 31.96 -16.03 -16.74
C SER A 225 31.24 -14.70 -16.68
N ASP A 226 30.47 -14.47 -15.62
CA ASP A 226 29.62 -13.28 -15.45
C ASP A 226 30.36 -12.17 -14.69
N MET A 227 31.63 -12.41 -14.33
CA MET A 227 32.46 -11.49 -13.54
C MET A 227 33.65 -10.99 -14.34
N GLU A 228 33.91 -9.68 -14.25
CA GLU A 228 35.20 -9.12 -14.66
C GLU A 228 36.27 -9.54 -13.67
N ARG A 229 37.37 -10.14 -14.18
CA ARG A 229 38.51 -10.57 -13.37
C ARG A 229 39.60 -9.52 -13.40
N GLY A 230 39.92 -9.00 -12.22
CA GLY A 230 41.13 -8.18 -12.02
C GLY A 230 42.39 -9.05 -11.85
N SER A 231 43.48 -8.42 -11.43
CA SER A 231 44.77 -9.08 -11.15
C SER A 231 44.78 -9.87 -9.82
N VAL A 232 43.77 -9.72 -8.99
CA VAL A 232 43.66 -10.40 -7.69
C VAL A 232 42.97 -11.76 -7.86
N PRO A 233 43.53 -12.86 -7.27
CA PRO A 233 42.87 -14.16 -7.32
C PRO A 233 41.47 -14.09 -6.69
N MET A 234 40.49 -14.59 -7.43
CA MET A 234 39.11 -14.65 -6.99
C MET A 234 38.82 -16.01 -6.31
N THR A 235 38.02 -16.02 -5.25
CA THR A 235 37.53 -17.25 -4.61
C THR A 235 36.84 -18.15 -5.64
N LYS A 236 37.09 -19.47 -5.58
CA LYS A 236 36.46 -20.43 -6.50
C LYS A 236 34.94 -20.34 -6.47
N GLN A 237 34.33 -20.50 -7.65
CA GLN A 237 32.89 -20.34 -7.87
C GLN A 237 32.05 -21.15 -6.87
N GLU A 238 32.37 -22.41 -6.67
CA GLU A 238 31.64 -23.30 -5.76
C GLU A 238 31.71 -22.81 -4.31
N ALA A 239 32.86 -22.25 -3.89
CA ALA A 239 33.02 -21.71 -2.54
C ALA A 239 32.21 -20.44 -2.35
N ARG A 240 32.12 -19.58 -3.40
CA ARG A 240 31.26 -18.39 -3.36
C ARG A 240 29.79 -18.79 -3.27
N TRP A 241 29.35 -19.78 -4.07
CA TRP A 241 27.97 -20.27 -4.01
C TRP A 241 27.62 -20.87 -2.66
N ALA A 242 28.53 -21.66 -2.06
CA ALA A 242 28.33 -22.19 -0.73
C ALA A 242 28.23 -21.07 0.32
N ALA A 243 29.07 -20.04 0.25
CA ALA A 243 29.04 -18.90 1.17
C ALA A 243 27.72 -18.13 1.08
N VAL A 244 27.27 -17.84 -0.15
CA VAL A 244 25.98 -17.13 -0.37
C VAL A 244 24.80 -17.96 0.13
N ASN A 245 24.80 -19.30 -0.09
CA ASN A 245 23.76 -20.18 0.44
C ASN A 245 23.75 -20.23 1.98
N LEU A 246 24.92 -20.23 2.61
CA LEU A 246 25.06 -20.24 4.07
C LEU A 246 24.58 -18.92 4.71
N LEU A 247 24.65 -17.80 3.98
CA LEU A 247 24.11 -16.51 4.43
C LEU A 247 22.58 -16.52 4.52
N ASP A 248 21.91 -17.48 3.89
CA ASP A 248 20.44 -17.62 3.83
C ASP A 248 19.72 -16.27 3.58
N LEU A 249 20.15 -15.58 2.53
CA LEU A 249 19.66 -14.24 2.18
C LEU A 249 18.14 -14.15 1.97
N ARG A 250 17.46 -15.30 1.83
CA ARG A 250 15.98 -15.37 1.76
C ARG A 250 15.29 -14.88 3.03
N ARG A 251 16.01 -14.87 4.18
CA ARG A 251 15.51 -14.40 5.48
C ARG A 251 15.86 -12.95 5.77
N VAL A 252 16.68 -12.33 4.92
CA VAL A 252 17.09 -10.94 5.10
C VAL A 252 16.02 -10.05 4.50
N PRO A 253 15.53 -9.00 5.19
CA PRO A 253 14.65 -8.01 4.60
C PRO A 253 15.25 -7.44 3.31
N SER A 254 14.44 -7.22 2.29
CA SER A 254 14.87 -6.70 0.98
C SER A 254 15.74 -5.45 1.04
N GLU A 255 15.62 -4.69 2.12
CA GLU A 255 16.40 -3.48 2.41
C GLU A 255 17.91 -3.75 2.61
N ALA A 256 18.29 -4.95 3.04
CA ALA A 256 19.69 -5.31 3.26
C ALA A 256 20.42 -5.77 1.97
N PHE A 257 19.69 -6.07 0.91
CA PHE A 257 20.27 -6.55 -0.36
C PHE A 257 21.06 -5.48 -1.14
N TYR A 258 20.86 -4.20 -0.83
CA TYR A 258 21.40 -3.08 -1.60
C TYR A 258 22.62 -2.41 -0.98
N ALA A 259 23.08 -2.88 0.17
CA ALA A 259 24.19 -2.25 0.89
C ALA A 259 25.60 -2.79 0.50
N SER A 260 25.69 -3.71 -0.46
CA SER A 260 26.95 -4.45 -0.70
C SER A 260 27.27 -4.72 -2.18
N VAL A 261 26.89 -3.81 -3.08
CA VAL A 261 27.41 -3.86 -4.47
C VAL A 261 28.23 -2.64 -4.74
#